data_e106834f04ea86981b44fdc177e44bf8
#
_entry.id   e106834f04ea86981b44fdc177e44bf8
#
_cell.length_a   1.000
_cell.length_b   1.000
_cell.length_c   1.000
_cell.angle_alpha   90.00
_cell.angle_beta   90.00
_cell.angle_gamma   90.00
#
_symmetry.space_group_name_H-M   'P 1'
#
loop_
_entity.id
_entity.type
_entity.pdbx_description
1 polymer ?
#
loop_
_entity_poly.entity_id
_entity_poly.type
_entity_poly.pdbx_seq_one_letter_code
_entity_poly.pdbx_strand_id
1 'polypeptide(L)'
;QSLGIEYTATNRMGLTFQLRHYNAKIIYNDFAQLMSNGRLSYVDNYSGLDIDGHSAYDINYNAFTIDMLVRWVYLPGSELNFVWKNSIFTSDKMVFDDYWTTLNNTLQNGPINTLSLKIIYWLDYQYLKKKKIIE
;
A
#
# COMPACT_ATOMS: atom_id res chain seq x y z
N GLN A 1 8.03 4.92 5.79
CA GLN A 1 7.36 5.92 6.62
C GLN A 1 5.87 5.57 6.70
N SER A 2 5.26 5.77 7.88
CA SER A 2 3.83 5.53 8.08
C SER A 2 3.24 6.59 9.02
N LEU A 3 2.00 6.97 8.73
CA LEU A 3 1.18 7.84 9.57
C LEU A 3 -0.17 7.14 9.78
N GLY A 4 -0.56 6.94 11.04
CA GLY A 4 -1.84 6.37 11.41
C GLY A 4 -2.65 7.34 12.27
N ILE A 5 -3.94 7.45 11.99
CA ILE A 5 -4.90 8.25 12.75
C ILE A 5 -6.09 7.37 13.07
N GLU A 6 -6.46 7.32 14.35
CA GLU A 6 -7.68 6.68 14.80
C GLU A 6 -8.58 7.74 15.43
N TYR A 7 -9.81 7.82 14.96
CA TYR A 7 -10.80 8.75 15.45
C TYR A 7 -12.09 8.03 15.84
N THR A 8 -12.50 8.18 17.08
CA THR A 8 -13.75 7.64 17.60
C THR A 8 -14.81 8.76 17.64
N ALA A 9 -15.69 8.77 16.64
CA ALA A 9 -16.75 9.77 16.55
C ALA A 9 -17.83 9.55 17.62
N THR A 10 -18.15 8.29 17.91
CA THR A 10 -19.08 7.89 18.97
C THR A 10 -18.62 6.54 19.55
N ASN A 11 -19.22 6.10 20.66
CA ASN A 11 -18.98 4.76 21.20
C ASN A 11 -19.37 3.60 20.23
N ARG A 12 -19.99 3.92 19.09
CA ARG A 12 -20.46 2.97 18.07
C ARG A 12 -19.85 3.21 16.70
N MET A 13 -19.09 4.30 16.51
CA MET A 13 -18.53 4.67 15.20
C MET A 13 -17.08 5.10 15.34
N GLY A 14 -16.21 4.41 14.62
CA GLY A 14 -14.77 4.69 14.54
C GLY A 14 -14.31 4.80 13.09
N LEU A 15 -13.29 5.62 12.90
CA LEU A 15 -12.57 5.83 11.66
C LEU A 15 -11.09 5.53 11.92
N THR A 16 -10.52 4.66 11.12
CA THR A 16 -9.06 4.44 11.07
C THR A 16 -8.55 4.89 9.70
N PHE A 17 -7.54 5.72 9.71
CA PHE A 17 -6.86 6.19 8.51
C PHE A 17 -5.37 5.88 8.64
N GLN A 18 -4.80 5.21 7.64
CA GLN A 18 -3.39 4.87 7.60
C GLN A 18 -2.80 5.25 6.25
N LEU A 19 -1.73 6.02 6.29
CA LEU A 19 -0.93 6.40 5.14
C LEU A 19 0.45 5.76 5.28
N ARG A 20 0.93 5.12 4.21
CA ARG A 20 2.25 4.48 4.19
C ARG A 20 2.97 4.84 2.91
N HIS A 21 4.23 5.21 3.04
CA HIS A 21 5.14 5.38 1.92
C HIS A 21 6.35 4.47 2.13
N TYR A 22 6.54 3.56 1.21
CA TYR A 22 7.69 2.68 1.12
C TYR A 22 8.54 3.09 -0.08
N ASN A 23 9.83 3.29 0.15
CA ASN A 23 10.82 3.58 -0.88
C ASN A 23 12.00 2.62 -0.70
N ALA A 24 12.38 1.93 -1.76
CA ALA A 24 13.56 1.09 -1.82
C ALA A 24 14.38 1.46 -3.05
N LYS A 25 15.65 1.73 -2.82
CA LYS A 25 16.62 2.09 -3.87
C LYS A 25 17.74 1.08 -3.87
N ILE A 26 18.09 0.57 -5.02
CA ILE A 26 19.24 -0.31 -5.24
C ILE A 26 20.09 0.34 -6.33
N ILE A 27 21.34 0.60 -6.02
CA ILE A 27 22.32 1.15 -6.95
C ILE A 27 23.42 0.13 -7.08
N TYR A 28 23.73 -0.26 -8.32
CA TYR A 28 24.79 -1.20 -8.64
C TYR A 28 26.05 -0.43 -9.06
N ASN A 29 27.10 -0.51 -8.24
CA ASN A 29 28.35 0.21 -8.47
C ASN A 29 29.41 -0.68 -9.15
N ASP A 30 29.42 -1.97 -8.85
CA ASP A 30 30.45 -2.90 -9.32
C ASP A 30 29.84 -4.11 -10.01
N PHE A 31 30.48 -4.54 -11.09
CA PHE A 31 30.07 -5.69 -11.86
C PHE A 31 31.20 -6.71 -11.92
N ALA A 32 30.87 -7.97 -11.70
CA ALA A 32 31.83 -9.06 -11.75
C ALA A 32 31.25 -10.25 -12.53
N GLN A 33 32.10 -10.91 -13.31
CA GLN A 33 31.77 -12.14 -14.00
C GLN A 33 32.18 -13.35 -13.13
N LEU A 34 31.26 -14.31 -12.98
CA LEU A 34 31.57 -15.56 -12.34
C LEU A 34 32.37 -16.47 -13.30
N MET A 35 33.60 -16.80 -12.93
CA MET A 35 34.48 -17.66 -13.71
C MET A 35 34.13 -19.14 -13.45
N SER A 36 34.52 -20.02 -14.36
CA SER A 36 34.31 -21.47 -14.24
C SER A 36 34.98 -22.13 -13.01
N ASN A 37 35.98 -21.46 -12.43
CA ASN A 37 36.66 -21.89 -11.21
C ASN A 37 35.97 -21.38 -9.91
N GLY A 38 34.79 -20.75 -10.02
CA GLY A 38 34.03 -20.18 -8.91
C GLY A 38 34.59 -18.87 -8.37
N ARG A 39 35.57 -18.23 -9.03
CA ARG A 39 36.06 -16.90 -8.66
C ARG A 39 35.35 -15.81 -9.40
N LEU A 40 35.25 -14.63 -8.77
CA LEU A 40 34.74 -13.42 -9.41
C LEU A 40 35.89 -12.68 -10.12
N SER A 41 35.67 -12.30 -11.37
CA SER A 41 36.53 -11.39 -12.14
C SER A 41 35.80 -10.07 -12.32
N TYR A 42 36.28 -8.99 -11.75
CA TYR A 42 35.71 -7.66 -11.91
C TYR A 42 35.94 -7.14 -13.32
N VAL A 43 34.95 -6.46 -13.85
CA VAL A 43 34.96 -5.93 -15.23
C VAL A 43 35.19 -4.43 -15.16
N ASP A 44 36.44 -4.00 -15.21
CA ASP A 44 36.88 -2.63 -14.97
C ASP A 44 36.30 -1.59 -15.96
N ASN A 45 35.78 -2.00 -17.12
CA ASN A 45 35.25 -1.11 -18.16
C ASN A 45 33.73 -1.24 -18.39
N TYR A 46 33.02 -1.96 -17.55
CA TYR A 46 31.59 -2.10 -17.68
C TYR A 46 30.87 -1.16 -16.70
N SER A 47 30.27 -0.11 -17.24
CA SER A 47 29.60 0.92 -16.43
C SER A 47 28.19 0.55 -16.00
N GLY A 48 27.60 -0.51 -16.56
CA GLY A 48 26.20 -0.87 -16.30
C GLY A 48 25.19 0.14 -16.87
N LEU A 49 25.65 1.04 -17.76
CA LEU A 49 24.78 2.04 -18.40
C LEU A 49 24.20 1.51 -19.71
N ASP A 50 23.00 1.96 -20.02
CA ASP A 50 22.36 1.75 -21.32
C ASP A 50 22.86 2.76 -22.38
N ILE A 51 22.27 2.72 -23.58
CA ILE A 51 22.65 3.58 -24.71
C ILE A 51 22.40 5.07 -24.40
N ASP A 52 21.45 5.37 -23.55
CA ASP A 52 21.06 6.73 -23.17
C ASP A 52 21.83 7.22 -21.92
N GLY A 53 22.76 6.41 -21.41
CA GLY A 53 23.57 6.74 -20.23
C GLY A 53 22.86 6.55 -18.90
N HIS A 54 21.70 5.86 -18.87
CA HIS A 54 21.00 5.51 -17.65
C HIS A 54 21.43 4.14 -17.15
N SER A 55 21.37 3.92 -15.83
CA SER A 55 21.67 2.62 -15.26
C SER A 55 20.68 1.55 -15.76
N ALA A 56 21.22 0.47 -16.30
CA ALA A 56 20.42 -0.65 -16.80
C ALA A 56 19.89 -1.55 -15.66
N TYR A 57 20.51 -1.49 -14.49
CA TYR A 57 20.30 -2.43 -13.37
C TYR A 57 19.73 -1.78 -12.12
N ASP A 58 19.86 -0.47 -11.95
CA ASP A 58 19.34 0.24 -10.78
C ASP A 58 17.84 0.07 -10.64
N ILE A 59 17.40 0.01 -9.41
CA ILE A 59 15.99 -0.17 -9.08
C ILE A 59 15.58 0.93 -8.10
N ASN A 60 14.56 1.68 -8.48
CA ASN A 60 13.88 2.64 -7.62
C ASN A 60 12.42 2.20 -7.48
N TYR A 61 12.12 1.49 -6.38
CA TYR A 61 10.79 1.01 -6.09
C TYR A 61 10.10 1.92 -5.07
N ASN A 62 8.92 2.40 -5.42
CA ASN A 62 8.11 3.23 -4.55
C ASN A 62 6.69 2.66 -4.46
N ALA A 63 6.17 2.61 -3.24
CA ALA A 63 4.80 2.22 -2.96
C ALA A 63 4.18 3.24 -2.00
N PHE A 64 3.11 3.88 -2.45
CA PHE A 64 2.32 4.79 -1.64
C PHE A 64 0.93 4.20 -1.44
N THR A 65 0.52 4.02 -0.19
CA THR A 65 -0.78 3.42 0.13
C THR A 65 -1.53 4.27 1.14
N ILE A 66 -2.83 4.41 0.90
CA ILE A 66 -3.79 4.98 1.84
C ILE A 66 -4.81 3.89 2.15
N ASP A 67 -5.02 3.61 3.43
CA ASP A 67 -6.06 2.72 3.92
C ASP A 67 -7.01 3.52 4.81
N MET A 68 -8.30 3.46 4.54
CA MET A 68 -9.35 4.06 5.35
C MET A 68 -10.37 2.98 5.72
N LEU A 69 -10.62 2.83 7.00
CA LEU A 69 -11.64 1.95 7.56
C LEU A 69 -12.64 2.77 8.36
N VAL A 70 -13.91 2.67 8.01
CA VAL A 70 -15.03 3.16 8.81
C VAL A 70 -15.77 1.96 9.38
N ARG A 71 -15.85 1.88 10.70
CA ARG A 71 -16.63 0.89 11.41
C ARG A 71 -17.81 1.54 12.12
N TRP A 72 -19.01 1.01 11.89
CA TRP A 72 -20.22 1.52 12.53
C TRP A 72 -21.08 0.37 13.08
N VAL A 73 -21.26 0.36 14.40
CA VAL A 73 -22.18 -0.55 15.10
C VAL A 73 -23.55 0.13 15.16
N TYR A 74 -24.41 -0.14 14.18
CA TYR A 74 -25.71 0.52 14.09
C TYR A 74 -26.79 -0.09 14.98
N LEU A 75 -26.66 -1.40 15.33
CA LEU A 75 -27.50 -2.10 16.30
C LEU A 75 -26.64 -3.05 17.13
N PRO A 76 -27.10 -3.51 18.33
CA PRO A 76 -26.41 -4.54 19.09
C PRO A 76 -26.20 -5.80 18.24
N GLY A 77 -24.95 -6.24 18.12
CA GLY A 77 -24.55 -7.38 17.29
C GLY A 77 -24.53 -7.12 15.77
N SER A 78 -24.89 -5.91 15.33
CA SER A 78 -24.93 -5.56 13.91
C SER A 78 -23.94 -4.45 13.60
N GLU A 79 -23.09 -4.65 12.59
CA GLU A 79 -22.06 -3.69 12.23
C GLU A 79 -21.89 -3.55 10.71
N LEU A 80 -21.46 -2.38 10.31
CA LEU A 80 -21.07 -2.04 8.96
C LEU A 80 -19.59 -1.66 8.98
N ASN A 81 -18.80 -2.29 8.12
CA ASN A 81 -17.42 -1.95 7.89
C ASN A 81 -17.26 -1.52 6.43
N PHE A 82 -16.81 -0.29 6.23
CA PHE A 82 -16.44 0.24 4.93
C PHE A 82 -14.94 0.41 4.87
N VAL A 83 -14.31 -0.18 3.87
CA VAL A 83 -12.87 -0.08 3.63
C VAL A 83 -12.63 0.54 2.27
N TRP A 84 -11.86 1.61 2.25
CA TRP A 84 -11.29 2.16 1.04
C TRP A 84 -9.78 2.06 1.10
N LYS A 85 -9.21 1.47 0.07
CA LYS A 85 -7.77 1.37 -0.12
C LYS A 85 -7.37 2.02 -1.43
N ASN A 86 -6.39 2.90 -1.37
CA ASN A 86 -5.74 3.50 -2.51
C ASN A 86 -4.27 3.06 -2.52
N SER A 87 -3.78 2.58 -3.66
CA SER A 87 -2.42 2.09 -3.79
C SER A 87 -1.81 2.60 -5.09
N ILE A 88 -0.63 3.18 -5.00
CA ILE A 88 0.17 3.64 -6.13
C ILE A 88 1.52 2.92 -6.04
N PHE A 89 1.92 2.29 -7.13
CA PHE A 89 3.19 1.58 -7.22
C PHE A 89 3.98 2.12 -8.40
N THR A 90 5.26 2.39 -8.18
CA THR A 90 6.19 2.80 -9.22
C THR A 90 7.45 1.96 -9.11
N SER A 91 7.92 1.46 -10.24
CA SER A 91 9.22 0.80 -10.33
C SER A 91 9.96 1.39 -11.52
N ASP A 92 11.03 2.08 -11.24
CA ASP A 92 11.81 2.84 -12.23
C ASP A 92 13.29 2.53 -12.06
N LYS A 93 14.08 2.73 -13.13
CA LYS A 93 15.55 2.64 -13.11
C LYS A 93 16.19 3.97 -12.69
N MET A 94 15.45 5.08 -12.82
CA MET A 94 15.95 6.40 -12.41
C MET A 94 15.87 6.55 -10.91
N VAL A 95 17.02 6.62 -10.25
CA VAL A 95 17.13 6.84 -8.82
C VAL A 95 17.29 8.32 -8.56
N PHE A 96 16.30 8.93 -7.92
CA PHE A 96 16.36 10.33 -7.49
C PHE A 96 16.89 10.42 -6.06
N ASP A 97 17.80 11.32 -5.79
CA ASP A 97 18.35 11.54 -4.45
C ASP A 97 17.35 12.25 -3.55
N ASP A 98 16.50 13.12 -4.13
CA ASP A 98 15.53 13.90 -3.38
C ASP A 98 14.23 13.12 -3.11
N TYR A 99 13.84 13.12 -1.83
CA TYR A 99 12.62 12.45 -1.36
C TYR A 99 11.34 13.06 -1.97
N TRP A 100 11.26 14.38 -2.05
CA TRP A 100 10.06 15.06 -2.52
C TRP A 100 9.82 14.85 -4.01
N THR A 101 10.87 14.82 -4.79
CA THR A 101 10.83 14.47 -6.22
C THR A 101 10.34 13.04 -6.42
N THR A 102 10.88 12.10 -5.63
CA THR A 102 10.45 10.69 -5.66
C THR A 102 8.97 10.54 -5.29
N LEU A 103 8.52 11.21 -4.23
CA LEU A 103 7.12 11.18 -3.80
C LEU A 103 6.18 11.78 -4.87
N ASN A 104 6.55 12.95 -5.43
CA ASN A 104 5.74 13.61 -6.45
C ASN A 104 5.59 12.75 -7.71
N ASN A 105 6.69 12.14 -8.18
CA ASN A 105 6.66 11.23 -9.32
C ASN A 105 5.78 9.99 -9.05
N THR A 106 5.82 9.46 -7.81
CA THR A 106 4.94 8.35 -7.41
C THR A 106 3.47 8.78 -7.47
N LEU A 107 3.12 9.95 -6.95
CA LEU A 107 1.74 10.44 -6.90
C LEU A 107 1.16 10.78 -8.29
N GLN A 108 2.00 11.01 -9.29
CA GLN A 108 1.56 11.24 -10.68
C GLN A 108 1.15 9.95 -11.40
N ASN A 109 1.51 8.79 -10.87
CA ASN A 109 1.09 7.51 -11.45
C ASN A 109 -0.35 7.18 -11.08
N GLY A 110 -1.02 6.41 -11.94
CA GLY A 110 -2.42 6.06 -11.76
C GLY A 110 -2.67 5.24 -10.49
N PRO A 111 -3.55 5.69 -9.58
CA PRO A 111 -3.88 4.96 -8.37
C PRO A 111 -4.79 3.77 -8.64
N ILE A 112 -4.56 2.68 -7.92
CA ILE A 112 -5.49 1.55 -7.84
C ILE A 112 -6.39 1.76 -6.63
N ASN A 113 -7.70 1.91 -6.85
CA ASN A 113 -8.68 2.06 -5.79
C ASN A 113 -9.43 0.75 -5.57
N THR A 114 -9.50 0.32 -4.32
CA THR A 114 -10.28 -0.83 -3.88
C THR A 114 -11.29 -0.40 -2.83
N LEU A 115 -12.55 -0.76 -3.04
CA LEU A 115 -13.64 -0.51 -2.11
C LEU A 115 -14.19 -1.84 -1.63
N SER A 116 -14.40 -1.97 -0.33
CA SER A 116 -15.03 -3.13 0.29
C SER A 116 -16.07 -2.70 1.32
N LEU A 117 -17.23 -3.34 1.26
CA LEU A 117 -18.31 -3.13 2.20
C LEU A 117 -18.70 -4.46 2.83
N LYS A 118 -18.61 -4.55 4.16
CA LYS A 118 -19.05 -5.71 4.94
C LYS A 118 -20.18 -5.29 5.86
N ILE A 119 -21.30 -5.96 5.75
CA ILE A 119 -22.48 -5.73 6.59
C ILE A 119 -22.74 -7.02 7.38
N ILE A 120 -22.77 -6.89 8.68
CA ILE A 120 -23.20 -7.96 9.60
C ILE A 120 -24.52 -7.50 10.23
N TYR A 121 -25.53 -8.33 10.12
CA TYR A 121 -26.82 -8.09 10.74
C TYR A 121 -27.16 -9.23 11.69
N TRP A 122 -27.37 -8.89 12.96
CA TRP A 122 -27.83 -9.83 13.97
C TRP A 122 -29.35 -9.89 13.97
N LEU A 123 -29.92 -11.06 13.63
CA LEU A 123 -31.35 -11.30 13.65
C LEU A 123 -31.72 -12.06 14.93
N ASP A 124 -32.46 -11.41 15.84
CA ASP A 124 -33.01 -12.08 17.00
C ASP A 124 -34.36 -12.74 16.65
N TYR A 125 -34.34 -14.08 16.57
CA TYR A 125 -35.54 -14.86 16.26
C TYR A 125 -36.64 -14.70 17.32
N GLN A 126 -36.31 -14.48 18.58
CA GLN A 126 -37.29 -14.29 19.64
C GLN A 126 -38.06 -12.97 19.48
N TYR A 127 -37.41 -11.93 19.00
CA TYR A 127 -38.04 -10.63 18.69
C TYR A 127 -39.08 -10.77 17.56
N LEU A 128 -38.78 -11.57 16.55
CA LEU A 128 -39.69 -11.83 15.43
C LEU A 128 -40.93 -12.65 15.88
N LYS A 129 -40.75 -13.56 16.82
CA LYS A 129 -41.84 -14.38 17.35
C LYS A 129 -42.82 -13.60 18.23
N LYS A 130 -42.33 -12.63 19.02
CA LYS A 130 -43.17 -11.73 19.83
C LYS A 130 -44.08 -10.84 18.98
N LYS A 131 -43.67 -10.40 17.82
CA LYS A 131 -44.49 -9.54 16.94
C LYS A 131 -45.69 -10.30 16.33
N LYS A 132 -45.64 -11.64 16.23
CA LYS A 132 -46.70 -12.47 15.64
C LYS A 132 -47.81 -12.84 16.63
N ILE A 133 -47.67 -12.53 17.94
CA ILE A 133 -48.64 -12.85 19.01
C ILE A 133 -49.56 -11.66 19.33
N ILE A 134 -49.28 -10.47 18.76
CA ILE A 134 -50.02 -9.21 19.02
C ILE A 134 -50.97 -8.86 17.84
N GLU A 135 -51.00 -9.61 16.75
CA GLU A 135 -52.04 -9.60 15.70
C GLU A 135 -53.07 -10.71 15.93
#